data_66a807d3e247798d920ba55fe56daa15
#
_entry.id   66a807d3e247798d920ba55fe56daa15
#
_cell.length_a   1.000
_cell.length_b   1.000
_cell.length_c   1.000
_cell.angle_alpha   90.00
_cell.angle_beta   90.00
_cell.angle_gamma   90.00
#
_symmetry.space_group_name_H-M   'P 1'
#
loop_
_entity.id
_entity.type
_entity.pdbx_description
1 polymer ?
#
loop_
_entity_poly.entity_id
_entity_poly.type
_entity_poly.pdbx_seq_one_letter_code
_entity_poly.pdbx_strand_id
1 'polypeptide(L)'
;MKTKAVRIYGKKDLRLEEFELPEMKENEILARVVSDSICMSSHKAALQGADHKRVPDDIAVNPTMIGHEFSGVILEVGKKWQNQFRPGQKFSIQPAMAHMGTLDAPGYSYRYIGGDATYIIIPDIVMEADCLLPYNGEAFYPASLSEPMSCIVGAFNASY
;
A
#
# COMPACT_ATOMS: atom_id res chain seq x y z
N MET A 1 11.28 5.27 13.14
CA MET A 1 9.88 5.68 13.48
C MET A 1 9.05 4.45 13.79
N LYS A 2 8.32 4.47 14.90
CA LYS A 2 7.48 3.34 15.32
C LYS A 2 6.15 3.31 14.56
N THR A 3 5.78 2.16 14.02
CA THR A 3 4.50 1.95 13.34
C THR A 3 3.71 0.83 14.02
N LYS A 4 2.38 0.92 13.94
CA LYS A 4 1.46 -0.14 14.32
C LYS A 4 0.76 -0.63 13.05
N ALA A 5 0.85 -1.92 12.75
CA ALA A 5 0.34 -2.46 11.50
C ALA A 5 -0.21 -3.88 11.66
N VAL A 6 -1.16 -4.24 10.79
CA VAL A 6 -1.57 -5.64 10.61
C VAL A 6 -0.63 -6.27 9.57
N ARG A 7 -0.01 -7.39 9.95
CA ARG A 7 0.93 -8.13 9.12
C ARG A 7 0.47 -9.57 8.91
N ILE A 8 0.73 -10.10 7.72
CA ILE A 8 0.44 -11.50 7.38
C ILE A 8 1.70 -12.35 7.56
N TYR A 9 1.56 -13.44 8.33
CA TYR A 9 2.61 -14.40 8.64
C TYR A 9 2.39 -15.78 8.00
N GLY A 10 1.15 -16.06 7.59
CA GLY A 10 0.76 -17.32 7.00
C GLY A 10 -0.74 -17.42 6.75
N LYS A 11 -1.22 -18.59 6.40
CA LYS A 11 -2.65 -18.86 6.21
C LYS A 11 -3.40 -18.61 7.51
N LYS A 12 -4.37 -17.67 7.49
CA LYS A 12 -5.19 -17.27 8.63
C LYS A 12 -4.38 -16.75 9.83
N ASP A 13 -3.14 -16.31 9.60
CA ASP A 13 -2.26 -15.76 10.61
C ASP A 13 -1.99 -14.27 10.32
N LEU A 14 -2.90 -13.43 10.79
CA LEU A 14 -2.77 -11.98 10.82
C LEU A 14 -2.45 -11.53 12.24
N ARG A 15 -1.44 -10.66 12.37
CA ARG A 15 -1.02 -10.14 13.67
C ARG A 15 -0.98 -8.62 13.65
N LEU A 16 -1.58 -8.00 14.68
CA LEU A 16 -1.43 -6.57 14.93
C LEU A 16 -0.18 -6.36 15.77
N GLU A 17 0.79 -5.64 15.24
CA GLU A 17 2.10 -5.47 15.85
C GLU A 17 2.54 -4.00 15.87
N GLU A 18 3.39 -3.67 16.84
CA GLU A 18 4.17 -2.44 16.85
C GLU A 18 5.64 -2.78 16.61
N PHE A 19 6.27 -2.08 15.66
CA PHE A 19 7.69 -2.25 15.35
C PHE A 19 8.30 -0.96 14.79
N GLU A 20 9.63 -0.90 14.78
CA GLU A 20 10.33 0.22 14.16
C GLU A 20 10.43 0.02 12.65
N LEU A 21 9.99 1.04 11.89
CA LEU A 21 10.29 1.11 10.45
C LEU A 21 11.81 1.28 10.27
N PRO A 22 12.40 0.70 9.22
CA PRO A 22 13.79 0.97 8.90
C PRO A 22 14.01 2.46 8.57
N GLU A 23 15.26 2.86 8.46
CA GLU A 23 15.61 4.18 7.96
C GLU A 23 15.18 4.30 6.48
N MET A 24 14.49 5.40 6.16
CA MET A 24 14.02 5.70 4.80
C MET A 24 15.21 5.97 3.89
N LYS A 25 15.22 5.38 2.71
CA LYS A 25 16.25 5.59 1.69
C LYS A 25 15.99 6.86 0.86
N GLU A 26 17.01 7.29 0.13
CA GLU A 26 16.93 8.49 -0.74
C GLU A 26 15.91 8.36 -1.90
N ASN A 27 15.50 7.15 -2.23
CA ASN A 27 14.51 6.84 -3.27
C ASN A 27 13.14 6.39 -2.72
N GLU A 28 12.89 6.56 -1.43
CA GLU A 28 11.65 6.17 -0.77
C GLU A 28 10.89 7.39 -0.22
N ILE A 29 9.65 7.18 0.18
CA ILE A 29 8.80 8.21 0.80
C ILE A 29 8.26 7.66 2.13
N LEU A 30 8.40 8.43 3.21
CA LEU A 30 7.75 8.15 4.48
C LEU A 30 6.37 8.80 4.50
N ALA A 31 5.35 8.04 4.86
CA ALA A 31 3.99 8.54 4.90
C ALA A 31 3.20 8.04 6.13
N ARG A 32 2.16 8.79 6.48
CA ARG A 32 1.13 8.40 7.45
C ARG A 32 -0.12 7.99 6.71
N VAL A 33 -0.64 6.80 6.99
CA VAL A 33 -1.97 6.36 6.53
C VAL A 33 -3.04 7.04 7.39
N VAL A 34 -4.12 7.46 6.75
CA VAL A 34 -5.24 8.13 7.42
C VAL A 34 -6.55 7.39 7.19
N SER A 35 -6.74 6.80 6.03
CA SER A 35 -7.94 6.03 5.68
C SER A 35 -7.54 4.82 4.85
N ASP A 36 -8.13 3.68 5.15
CA ASP A 36 -8.09 2.46 4.36
C ASP A 36 -9.51 1.91 4.21
N SER A 37 -9.80 1.21 3.13
CA SER A 37 -11.05 0.48 2.95
C SER A 37 -10.80 -1.03 2.98
N ILE A 38 -11.78 -1.78 3.51
CA ILE A 38 -11.65 -3.23 3.70
C ILE A 38 -12.10 -3.95 2.44
N CYS A 39 -11.16 -4.56 1.73
CA CYS A 39 -11.42 -5.32 0.52
C CYS A 39 -11.50 -6.84 0.79
N MET A 40 -12.43 -7.51 0.11
CA MET A 40 -12.50 -8.98 0.13
C MET A 40 -11.25 -9.66 -0.42
N SER A 41 -10.46 -8.98 -1.24
CA SER A 41 -9.17 -9.53 -1.71
C SER A 41 -8.11 -9.56 -0.61
N SER A 42 -8.12 -8.64 0.37
CA SER A 42 -7.30 -8.75 1.58
C SER A 42 -7.72 -9.94 2.43
N HIS A 43 -9.03 -10.20 2.57
CA HIS A 43 -9.53 -11.40 3.23
C HIS A 43 -9.06 -12.68 2.52
N LYS A 44 -9.09 -12.70 1.18
CA LYS A 44 -8.58 -13.82 0.38
C LYS A 44 -7.09 -14.05 0.62
N ALA A 45 -6.28 -12.99 0.63
CA ALA A 45 -4.85 -13.08 0.94
C ALA A 45 -4.61 -13.65 2.36
N ALA A 46 -5.39 -13.21 3.35
CA ALA A 46 -5.33 -13.74 4.71
C ALA A 46 -5.66 -15.24 4.79
N LEU A 47 -6.66 -15.71 4.01
CA LEU A 47 -7.01 -17.13 3.97
C LEU A 47 -5.94 -17.99 3.29
N GLN A 48 -5.30 -17.48 2.24
CA GLN A 48 -4.36 -18.23 1.41
C GLN A 48 -2.91 -18.12 1.89
N GLY A 49 -2.53 -17.04 2.59
CA GLY A 49 -1.14 -16.82 2.97
C GLY A 49 -0.23 -16.83 1.74
N ALA A 50 0.89 -17.52 1.80
CA ALA A 50 1.84 -17.65 0.70
C ALA A 50 1.29 -18.32 -0.57
N ASP A 51 0.16 -19.03 -0.52
CA ASP A 51 -0.48 -19.54 -1.73
C ASP A 51 -1.18 -18.44 -2.55
N HIS A 52 -1.32 -17.24 -2.00
CA HIS A 52 -1.91 -16.11 -2.73
C HIS A 52 -0.85 -15.49 -3.66
N LYS A 53 -1.19 -15.38 -4.96
CA LYS A 53 -0.28 -14.97 -6.05
C LYS A 53 0.48 -13.63 -5.86
N ARG A 54 0.06 -12.78 -4.91
CA ARG A 54 0.69 -11.49 -4.60
C ARG A 54 1.44 -11.50 -3.27
N VAL A 55 1.29 -12.54 -2.48
CA VAL A 55 1.92 -12.66 -1.17
C VAL A 55 3.22 -13.44 -1.33
N PRO A 56 4.36 -12.93 -0.80
CA PRO A 56 5.64 -13.64 -0.89
C PRO A 56 5.63 -14.99 -0.16
N ASP A 57 6.45 -15.92 -0.62
CA ASP A 57 6.57 -17.26 -0.04
C ASP A 57 7.21 -17.26 1.36
N ASP A 58 7.98 -16.22 1.66
CA ASP A 58 8.80 -16.12 2.88
C ASP A 58 8.12 -15.33 4.03
N ILE A 59 6.81 -15.07 3.95
CA ILE A 59 6.07 -14.25 4.93
C ILE A 59 6.15 -14.75 6.38
N ALA A 60 6.43 -16.04 6.60
CA ALA A 60 6.63 -16.56 7.94
C ALA A 60 7.84 -15.94 8.66
N VAL A 61 8.86 -15.54 7.91
CA VAL A 61 10.09 -14.88 8.40
C VAL A 61 10.08 -13.39 8.07
N ASN A 62 9.53 -13.03 6.93
CA ASN A 62 9.51 -11.68 6.39
C ASN A 62 8.06 -11.20 6.14
N PRO A 63 7.26 -11.00 7.21
CA PRO A 63 5.85 -10.70 7.08
C PRO A 63 5.61 -9.37 6.37
N THR A 64 4.55 -9.30 5.56
CA THR A 64 4.16 -8.10 4.82
C THR A 64 2.98 -7.40 5.47
N MET A 65 2.86 -6.08 5.29
CA MET A 65 1.67 -5.31 5.66
C MET A 65 0.54 -5.59 4.68
N ILE A 66 -0.71 -5.58 5.17
CA ILE A 66 -1.90 -5.72 4.36
C ILE A 66 -2.68 -4.40 4.26
N GLY A 67 -3.76 -4.40 3.44
CA GLY A 67 -4.53 -3.20 3.10
C GLY A 67 -3.98 -2.52 1.83
N HIS A 68 -4.78 -2.45 0.78
CA HIS A 68 -4.32 -1.94 -0.53
C HIS A 68 -5.20 -0.84 -1.10
N GLU A 69 -6.19 -0.39 -0.36
CA GLU A 69 -7.14 0.66 -0.75
C GLU A 69 -7.02 1.86 0.19
N PHE A 70 -5.84 2.50 0.25
CA PHE A 70 -5.55 3.48 1.29
C PHE A 70 -5.13 4.85 0.76
N SER A 71 -5.25 5.82 1.66
CA SER A 71 -4.84 7.19 1.45
C SER A 71 -4.17 7.76 2.70
N GLY A 72 -3.40 8.80 2.53
CA GLY A 72 -2.66 9.38 3.64
C GLY A 72 -1.98 10.69 3.32
N VAL A 73 -1.00 11.03 4.15
CA VAL A 73 -0.19 12.24 4.04
C VAL A 73 1.28 11.86 3.99
N ILE A 74 2.00 12.44 3.04
CA ILE A 74 3.45 12.34 2.92
C ILE A 74 4.09 13.10 4.08
N LEU A 75 5.00 12.48 4.81
CA LEU A 75 5.75 13.08 5.91
C LEU A 75 7.14 13.51 5.48
N GLU A 76 7.82 12.66 4.71
CA GLU A 76 9.19 12.91 4.25
C GLU A 76 9.38 12.32 2.85
N VAL A 77 10.19 12.98 2.02
CA VAL A 77 10.44 12.58 0.63
C VAL A 77 11.96 12.43 0.43
N GLY A 78 12.35 11.26 -0.04
CA GLY A 78 13.73 11.00 -0.42
C GLY A 78 14.18 11.85 -1.61
N LYS A 79 15.47 12.13 -1.70
CA LYS A 79 16.06 13.07 -2.68
C LYS A 79 15.62 12.83 -4.12
N LYS A 80 15.47 11.56 -4.52
CA LYS A 80 15.06 11.16 -5.87
C LYS A 80 13.71 11.77 -6.27
N TRP A 81 12.78 11.91 -5.35
CA TRP A 81 11.38 12.25 -5.61
C TRP A 81 10.95 13.66 -5.20
N GLN A 82 11.85 14.49 -4.66
CA GLN A 82 11.54 15.84 -4.17
C GLN A 82 11.02 16.81 -5.26
N ASN A 83 11.29 16.53 -6.53
CA ASN A 83 10.76 17.32 -7.66
C ASN A 83 9.29 17.03 -7.97
N GLN A 84 8.75 15.89 -7.50
CA GLN A 84 7.38 15.44 -7.82
C GLN A 84 6.48 15.45 -6.58
N PHE A 85 7.03 15.15 -5.40
CA PHE A 85 6.29 15.03 -4.15
C PHE A 85 6.87 15.94 -3.08
N ARG A 86 6.05 16.29 -2.08
CA ARG A 86 6.44 17.14 -0.95
C ARG A 86 5.78 16.71 0.35
N PRO A 87 6.43 16.96 1.52
CA PRO A 87 5.79 16.78 2.82
C PRO A 87 4.48 17.56 2.93
N GLY A 88 3.49 16.97 3.60
CA GLY A 88 2.14 17.51 3.75
C GLY A 88 1.20 17.23 2.58
N GLN A 89 1.68 16.70 1.46
CA GLN A 89 0.86 16.33 0.33
C GLN A 89 0.00 15.11 0.65
N LYS A 90 -1.29 15.16 0.34
CA LYS A 90 -2.19 14.01 0.44
C LYS A 90 -2.01 13.12 -0.78
N PHE A 91 -2.23 11.83 -0.58
CA PHE A 91 -2.14 10.84 -1.65
C PHE A 91 -3.23 9.77 -1.58
N SER A 92 -3.47 9.13 -2.70
CA SER A 92 -4.11 7.83 -2.85
C SER A 92 -3.12 6.85 -3.47
N ILE A 93 -3.39 5.56 -3.38
CA ILE A 93 -2.54 4.51 -3.95
C ILE A 93 -3.26 3.77 -5.07
N GLN A 94 -2.53 3.46 -6.15
CA GLN A 94 -2.92 2.46 -7.14
C GLN A 94 -2.10 1.18 -6.88
N PRO A 95 -2.70 0.11 -6.34
CA PRO A 95 -1.95 -1.08 -5.99
C PRO A 95 -1.57 -1.96 -7.19
N ALA A 96 -2.30 -1.86 -8.29
CA ALA A 96 -2.03 -2.64 -9.50
C ALA A 96 -0.94 -1.97 -10.35
N MET A 97 0.31 -2.12 -9.93
CA MET A 97 1.46 -1.48 -10.60
C MET A 97 1.75 -2.02 -12.00
N ALA A 98 1.43 -3.30 -12.27
CA ALA A 98 1.69 -3.99 -13.55
C ALA A 98 3.14 -3.81 -14.06
N HIS A 99 4.09 -3.64 -13.14
CA HIS A 99 5.48 -3.32 -13.47
C HIS A 99 6.27 -4.57 -13.85
N MET A 100 6.91 -4.55 -15.02
CA MET A 100 7.80 -5.62 -15.53
C MET A 100 7.20 -7.04 -15.44
N GLY A 101 5.88 -7.16 -15.54
CA GLY A 101 5.18 -8.46 -15.50
C GLY A 101 5.05 -9.09 -14.13
N THR A 102 5.43 -8.39 -13.04
CA THR A 102 5.18 -8.88 -11.68
C THR A 102 3.73 -8.64 -11.27
N LEU A 103 3.27 -9.42 -10.30
CA LEU A 103 1.98 -9.21 -9.63
C LEU A 103 2.13 -8.49 -8.29
N ASP A 104 3.35 -8.06 -7.96
CA ASP A 104 3.63 -7.39 -6.70
C ASP A 104 2.81 -6.12 -6.54
N ALA A 105 2.32 -5.91 -5.33
CA ALA A 105 1.43 -4.81 -5.03
C ALA A 105 1.57 -4.31 -3.58
N PRO A 106 1.49 -3.00 -3.35
CA PRO A 106 1.30 -2.44 -2.02
C PRO A 106 0.13 -3.11 -1.29
N GLY A 107 0.33 -3.38 0.00
CA GLY A 107 -0.69 -4.06 0.82
C GLY A 107 -0.81 -5.57 0.60
N TYR A 108 0.18 -6.18 -0.09
CA TYR A 108 0.31 -7.63 -0.27
C TYR A 108 1.77 -8.08 -0.22
N SER A 109 2.63 -7.45 -1.05
CA SER A 109 3.96 -8.01 -1.39
C SER A 109 5.09 -7.38 -0.58
N TYR A 110 4.89 -6.24 0.04
CA TYR A 110 5.96 -5.47 0.65
C TYR A 110 5.84 -5.40 2.18
N ARG A 111 6.99 -5.36 2.86
CA ARG A 111 7.06 -5.41 4.32
C ARG A 111 6.61 -4.14 5.02
N TYR A 112 6.75 -2.98 4.37
CA TYR A 112 6.63 -1.67 5.01
C TYR A 112 5.62 -0.75 4.35
N ILE A 113 4.76 -1.28 3.47
CA ILE A 113 3.67 -0.54 2.85
C ILE A 113 2.37 -1.35 2.82
N GLY A 114 1.33 -0.77 3.38
CA GLY A 114 -0.03 -1.32 3.44
C GLY A 114 -0.93 -0.35 4.20
N GLY A 115 -2.23 -0.40 3.91
CA GLY A 115 -3.22 0.52 4.47
C GLY A 115 -3.58 0.23 5.92
N ASP A 116 -3.50 -1.04 6.34
CA ASP A 116 -3.73 -1.43 7.74
C ASP A 116 -2.52 -1.09 8.64
N ALA A 117 -2.00 0.13 8.51
CA ALA A 117 -0.83 0.61 9.25
C ALA A 117 -0.97 2.09 9.63
N THR A 118 -0.20 2.55 10.62
CA THR A 118 -0.15 3.96 11.01
C THR A 118 0.86 4.75 10.17
N TYR A 119 2.05 4.20 10.00
CA TYR A 119 3.14 4.78 9.19
C TYR A 119 3.70 3.72 8.25
N ILE A 120 4.11 4.15 7.07
CA ILE A 120 4.59 3.30 6.00
C ILE A 120 5.79 3.92 5.30
N ILE A 121 6.60 3.06 4.67
CA ILE A 121 7.61 3.48 3.71
C ILE A 121 7.14 3.05 2.33
N ILE A 122 6.91 4.02 1.46
CA ILE A 122 6.51 3.81 0.08
C ILE A 122 7.77 3.55 -0.74
N PRO A 123 7.95 2.35 -1.30
CA PRO A 123 9.16 1.99 -2.04
C PRO A 123 9.20 2.67 -3.43
N ASP A 124 10.40 2.84 -3.94
CA ASP A 124 10.73 3.48 -5.22
C ASP A 124 9.84 3.03 -6.39
N ILE A 125 9.60 1.72 -6.48
CA ILE A 125 8.80 1.10 -7.53
C ILE A 125 7.37 1.63 -7.66
N VAL A 126 6.77 2.08 -6.54
CA VAL A 126 5.40 2.65 -6.55
C VAL A 126 5.37 3.97 -7.29
N MET A 127 6.40 4.81 -7.10
CA MET A 127 6.53 6.08 -7.80
C MET A 127 6.96 5.87 -9.25
N GLU A 128 7.90 4.96 -9.53
CA GLU A 128 8.33 4.61 -10.90
C GLU A 128 7.18 4.05 -11.76
N ALA A 129 6.21 3.40 -11.14
CA ALA A 129 4.99 2.90 -11.80
C ALA A 129 3.86 3.94 -11.88
N ASP A 130 4.09 5.20 -11.49
CA ASP A 130 3.08 6.26 -11.39
C ASP A 130 1.87 5.88 -10.52
N CYS A 131 2.10 5.06 -9.48
CA CYS A 131 1.05 4.50 -8.64
C CYS A 131 0.83 5.24 -7.31
N LEU A 132 1.66 6.25 -7.00
CA LEU A 132 1.41 7.21 -5.92
C LEU A 132 0.69 8.44 -6.49
N LEU A 133 -0.61 8.51 -6.25
CA LEU A 133 -1.49 9.50 -6.88
C LEU A 133 -1.70 10.72 -5.97
N PRO A 134 -1.35 11.95 -6.41
CA PRO A 134 -1.67 13.16 -5.65
C PRO A 134 -3.18 13.31 -5.45
N TYR A 135 -3.58 13.69 -4.22
CA TYR A 135 -4.99 13.91 -3.88
C TYR A 135 -5.21 15.29 -3.28
N ASN A 136 -6.21 16.03 -3.77
CA ASN A 136 -6.49 17.41 -3.37
C ASN A 136 -7.83 17.58 -2.62
N GLY A 137 -8.58 16.50 -2.38
CA GLY A 137 -9.85 16.56 -1.66
C GLY A 137 -9.66 16.86 -0.17
N GLU A 138 -10.72 17.27 0.50
CA GLU A 138 -10.68 17.62 1.94
C GLU A 138 -10.59 16.37 2.82
N ALA A 139 -11.49 15.41 2.64
CA ALA A 139 -11.55 14.16 3.41
C ALA A 139 -10.69 13.06 2.78
N PHE A 140 -10.20 12.12 3.57
CA PHE A 140 -9.32 11.02 3.10
C PHE A 140 -10.09 9.80 2.61
N TYR A 141 -11.30 9.54 3.14
CA TYR A 141 -12.06 8.36 2.75
C TYR A 141 -12.43 8.30 1.24
N PRO A 142 -12.68 9.40 0.52
CA PRO A 142 -12.90 9.29 -0.93
C PRO A 142 -11.63 8.86 -1.68
N ALA A 143 -10.46 9.22 -1.16
CA ALA A 143 -9.19 8.82 -1.75
C ALA A 143 -8.90 7.33 -1.52
N SER A 144 -9.26 6.75 -0.36
CA SER A 144 -9.15 5.30 -0.14
C SER A 144 -10.17 4.51 -0.97
N LEU A 145 -11.32 5.09 -1.30
CA LEU A 145 -12.34 4.47 -2.15
C LEU A 145 -12.07 4.62 -3.66
N SER A 146 -11.02 5.34 -4.06
CA SER A 146 -10.70 5.53 -5.49
C SER A 146 -10.31 4.23 -6.19
N GLU A 147 -9.61 3.33 -5.51
CA GLU A 147 -9.25 2.02 -6.04
C GLU A 147 -10.49 1.15 -6.33
N PRO A 148 -11.36 0.84 -5.35
CA PRO A 148 -12.55 0.04 -5.64
C PRO A 148 -13.48 0.68 -6.66
N MET A 149 -13.58 2.02 -6.69
CA MET A 149 -14.34 2.73 -7.71
C MET A 149 -13.73 2.54 -9.09
N SER A 150 -12.41 2.58 -9.23
CA SER A 150 -11.72 2.34 -10.50
C SER A 150 -12.00 0.93 -11.06
N CYS A 151 -12.10 -0.07 -10.18
CA CYS A 151 -12.47 -1.44 -10.55
C CYS A 151 -13.90 -1.50 -11.10
N ILE A 152 -14.86 -0.80 -10.47
CA ILE A 152 -16.26 -0.73 -10.93
C ILE A 152 -16.35 -0.04 -12.30
N VAL A 153 -15.70 1.12 -12.45
CA VAL A 153 -15.65 1.86 -13.72
C VAL A 153 -15.01 1.02 -14.83
N GLY A 154 -13.90 0.35 -14.53
CA GLY A 154 -13.23 -0.54 -15.47
C GLY A 154 -14.10 -1.71 -15.90
N ALA A 155 -14.80 -2.36 -14.97
CA ALA A 155 -15.72 -3.44 -15.27
C ALA A 155 -16.91 -2.97 -16.12
N PHE A 156 -17.46 -1.80 -15.81
CA PHE A 156 -18.55 -1.21 -16.60
C PHE A 156 -18.10 -0.93 -18.04
N ASN A 157 -16.95 -0.27 -18.22
CA ASN A 157 -16.42 0.05 -19.56
C ASN A 157 -16.07 -1.21 -20.37
N ALA A 158 -15.66 -2.30 -19.73
CA ALA A 158 -15.37 -3.57 -20.40
C ALA A 158 -16.63 -4.36 -20.82
N SER A 159 -17.82 -3.95 -20.36
CA SER A 159 -19.11 -4.60 -20.64
C SER A 159 -19.81 -4.01 -21.87
N TYR A 160 -19.28 -2.97 -22.48
CA TYR A 160 -19.74 -2.30 -23.68
C TYR A 160 -18.66 -2.28 -24.76
#